data_99ffccbc42a9b21d671cce03be4bbd38
#
_entry.id   99ffccbc42a9b21d671cce03be4bbd38
#
_cell.length_a   1.000
_cell.length_b   1.000
_cell.length_c   1.000
_cell.angle_alpha   90.00
_cell.angle_beta   90.00
_cell.angle_gamma   90.00
#
_symmetry.space_group_name_H-M   'P 1'
#
loop_
_entity.id
_entity.type
_entity.pdbx_description
1 polymer ?
#
loop_
_entity_poly.entity_id
_entity_poly.type
_entity_poly.pdbx_seq_one_letter_code
_entity_poly.pdbx_strand_id
1 'polypeptide(L)'
;MNLWLRIFLPFAAGYYFSYFLRNVNAVIAPELTRELGVSAADLGLLTSAYLLAFGAVQLPLGLALDRYGARRVEATLLLIAAAGCALFAIGTSLTQLAVARALIGLGVSACLMASFKAFGLWFGIERQASLNAAIMAAGE
;
A
#
# COMPACT_ATOMS: atom_id res chain seq x y z
N MET A 1 -13.99 23.56 6.85
CA MET A 1 -13.04 22.45 6.94
C MET A 1 -11.81 22.84 6.11
N ASN A 2 -10.68 22.97 6.75
CA ASN A 2 -9.48 23.53 6.14
C ASN A 2 -8.99 22.65 4.98
N LEU A 3 -8.57 23.25 3.87
CA LEU A 3 -8.01 22.58 2.68
C LEU A 3 -6.91 21.58 3.06
N TRP A 4 -6.15 21.91 4.10
CA TRP A 4 -5.11 21.06 4.69
C TRP A 4 -5.64 19.69 5.14
N LEU A 5 -6.74 19.65 5.88
CA LEU A 5 -7.36 18.39 6.33
C LEU A 5 -7.94 17.57 5.17
N ARG A 6 -8.47 18.22 4.14
CA ARG A 6 -9.03 17.53 2.97
C ARG A 6 -7.98 16.88 2.09
N ILE A 7 -6.75 17.38 2.11
CA ILE A 7 -5.64 16.82 1.33
C ILE A 7 -4.81 15.87 2.18
N PHE A 8 -4.36 16.31 3.35
CA PHE A 8 -3.45 15.52 4.19
C PHE A 8 -4.09 14.22 4.70
N LEU A 9 -5.31 14.28 5.18
CA LEU A 9 -5.94 13.17 5.89
C LEU A 9 -6.20 11.93 5.00
N PRO A 10 -6.71 12.05 3.75
CA PRO A 10 -6.85 10.88 2.87
C PRO A 10 -5.51 10.22 2.52
N PHE A 11 -4.49 11.02 2.21
CA PHE A 11 -3.17 10.48 1.87
C PHE A 11 -2.47 9.86 3.08
N ALA A 12 -2.60 10.45 4.27
CA ALA A 12 -2.08 9.88 5.51
C ALA A 12 -2.78 8.55 5.85
N ALA A 13 -4.09 8.48 5.69
CA ALA A 13 -4.84 7.25 5.86
C ALA A 13 -4.40 6.16 4.87
N GLY A 14 -4.24 6.51 3.58
CA GLY A 14 -3.72 5.59 2.56
C GLY A 14 -2.35 5.03 2.91
N TYR A 15 -1.44 5.89 3.36
CA TYR A 15 -0.11 5.45 3.78
C TYR A 15 -0.15 4.57 5.03
N TYR A 16 -0.97 4.93 6.03
CA TYR A 16 -1.18 4.10 7.22
C TYR A 16 -1.70 2.70 6.86
N PHE A 17 -2.69 2.60 5.97
CA PHE A 17 -3.18 1.32 5.48
C PHE A 17 -2.13 0.54 4.71
N SER A 18 -1.31 1.20 3.91
CA SER A 18 -0.19 0.57 3.20
C SER A 18 0.79 -0.10 4.18
N TYR A 19 1.16 0.62 5.24
CA TYR A 19 2.06 0.10 6.26
C TYR A 19 1.43 -1.04 7.07
N PHE A 20 0.16 -0.89 7.45
CA PHE A 20 -0.60 -1.94 8.12
C PHE A 20 -0.67 -3.23 7.28
N LEU A 21 -1.06 -3.13 6.00
CA LEU A 21 -1.16 -4.28 5.10
C LEU A 21 0.19 -4.94 4.80
N ARG A 22 1.27 -4.18 4.85
CA ARG A 22 2.62 -4.72 4.74
C ARG A 22 2.96 -5.65 5.90
N ASN A 23 2.62 -5.24 7.11
CA ASN A 23 2.97 -5.95 8.34
C ASN A 23 1.97 -7.03 8.75
N VAL A 24 0.75 -7.00 8.24
CA VAL A 24 -0.32 -7.94 8.64
C VAL A 24 0.07 -9.40 8.47
N ASN A 25 0.90 -9.73 7.48
CA ASN A 25 1.35 -11.09 7.23
C ASN A 25 2.10 -11.71 8.42
N ALA A 26 2.92 -10.93 9.09
CA ALA A 26 3.64 -11.37 10.29
C ALA A 26 2.69 -11.63 11.46
N VAL A 27 1.63 -10.82 11.58
CA VAL A 27 0.65 -10.94 12.66
C VAL A 27 -0.23 -12.17 12.49
N ILE A 28 -0.66 -12.47 11.26
CA ILE A 28 -1.55 -13.61 10.97
C ILE A 28 -0.80 -14.91 10.64
N ALA A 29 0.54 -14.88 10.59
CA ALA A 29 1.36 -16.05 10.27
C ALA A 29 1.03 -17.29 11.13
N PRO A 30 0.86 -17.19 12.48
CA PRO A 30 0.52 -18.36 13.30
C PRO A 30 -0.83 -18.97 12.90
N GLU A 31 -1.82 -18.13 12.55
CA GLU A 31 -3.15 -18.56 12.14
C GLU A 31 -3.11 -19.26 10.77
N LEU A 32 -2.40 -18.69 9.79
CA LEU A 32 -2.20 -19.31 8.49
C LEU A 32 -1.51 -20.67 8.59
N THR A 33 -0.52 -20.79 9.47
CA THR A 33 0.15 -22.08 9.72
C THR A 33 -0.80 -23.09 10.33
N ARG A 34 -1.63 -22.66 11.27
CA ARG A 34 -2.57 -23.55 11.98
C ARG A 34 -3.71 -24.02 11.06
N GLU A 35 -4.31 -23.12 10.28
CA GLU A 35 -5.50 -23.42 9.48
C GLU A 35 -5.19 -24.03 8.13
N LEU A 36 -4.15 -23.55 7.46
CA LEU A 36 -3.82 -23.92 6.08
C LEU A 36 -2.52 -24.73 5.96
N GLY A 37 -1.84 -25.00 7.08
CA GLY A 37 -0.57 -25.72 7.09
C GLY A 37 0.57 -24.97 6.36
N VAL A 38 0.50 -23.66 6.27
CA VAL A 38 1.48 -22.81 5.57
C VAL A 38 2.81 -22.84 6.30
N SER A 39 3.88 -23.23 5.61
CA SER A 39 5.23 -23.31 6.16
C SER A 39 5.91 -21.92 6.25
N ALA A 40 7.03 -21.84 6.96
CA ALA A 40 7.82 -20.61 6.99
C ALA A 40 8.33 -20.18 5.60
N ALA A 41 8.64 -21.15 4.73
CA ALA A 41 9.02 -20.88 3.33
C ALA A 41 7.84 -20.28 2.54
N ASP A 42 6.63 -20.77 2.77
CA ASP A 42 5.42 -20.26 2.12
C ASP A 42 5.08 -18.84 2.59
N LEU A 43 5.28 -18.53 3.88
CA LEU A 43 5.16 -17.18 4.41
C LEU A 43 6.19 -16.22 3.78
N GLY A 44 7.40 -16.70 3.55
CA GLY A 44 8.42 -15.98 2.80
C GLY A 44 8.00 -15.71 1.35
N LEU A 45 7.38 -16.69 0.69
CA LEU A 45 6.83 -16.54 -0.67
C LEU A 45 5.70 -15.49 -0.72
N LEU A 46 4.78 -15.51 0.24
CA LEU A 46 3.71 -14.51 0.34
C LEU A 46 4.26 -13.09 0.51
N THR A 47 5.29 -12.94 1.35
CA THR A 47 5.97 -11.65 1.55
C THR A 47 6.72 -11.22 0.28
N SER A 48 7.38 -12.14 -0.40
CA SER A 48 8.09 -11.88 -1.65
C SER A 48 7.13 -11.47 -2.76
N ALA A 49 5.99 -12.14 -2.91
CA ALA A 49 4.96 -11.79 -3.89
C ALA A 49 4.47 -10.34 -3.70
N TYR A 50 4.23 -9.94 -2.45
CA TYR A 50 3.89 -8.56 -2.11
C TYR A 50 4.99 -7.57 -2.53
N LEU A 51 6.24 -7.82 -2.13
CA LEU A 51 7.37 -6.91 -2.37
C LEU A 51 7.73 -6.81 -3.85
N LEU A 52 7.68 -7.92 -4.59
CA LEU A 52 7.94 -7.96 -6.03
C LEU A 52 6.89 -7.15 -6.80
N ALA A 53 5.62 -7.34 -6.49
CA ALA A 53 4.54 -6.58 -7.12
C ALA A 53 4.64 -5.08 -6.77
N PHE A 54 4.92 -4.76 -5.50
CA PHE A 54 5.16 -3.40 -5.04
C PHE A 54 6.33 -2.74 -5.80
N GLY A 55 7.47 -3.43 -5.91
CA GLY A 55 8.67 -2.92 -6.58
C GLY A 55 8.52 -2.78 -8.10
N ALA A 56 7.88 -3.75 -8.75
CA ALA A 56 7.71 -3.77 -10.20
C ALA A 56 6.91 -2.56 -10.73
N VAL A 57 5.99 -2.04 -9.93
CA VAL A 57 5.12 -0.90 -10.30
C VAL A 57 5.79 0.45 -10.06
N GLN A 58 6.88 0.52 -9.30
CA GLN A 58 7.50 1.81 -8.93
C GLN A 58 7.93 2.65 -10.16
N LEU A 59 8.49 2.02 -11.18
CA LEU A 59 8.91 2.72 -12.41
C LEU A 59 7.72 3.29 -13.20
N PRO A 60 6.70 2.49 -13.60
CA PRO A 60 5.54 3.01 -14.32
C PRO A 60 4.65 3.91 -13.45
N LEU A 61 4.72 3.78 -12.13
CA LEU A 61 3.95 4.58 -11.19
C LEU A 61 4.28 6.06 -11.28
N GLY A 62 5.56 6.42 -11.39
CA GLY A 62 5.97 7.80 -11.57
C GLY A 62 5.30 8.45 -12.79
N LEU A 63 5.32 7.77 -13.94
CA LEU A 63 4.65 8.22 -15.15
C LEU A 63 3.13 8.32 -15.02
N ALA A 64 2.52 7.36 -14.33
CA ALA A 64 1.08 7.36 -14.06
C ALA A 64 0.67 8.55 -13.18
N LEU A 65 1.45 8.82 -12.13
CA LEU A 65 1.25 9.96 -11.23
C LEU A 65 1.38 11.30 -11.97
N ASP A 66 2.32 11.38 -12.94
CA ASP A 66 2.51 12.59 -13.75
C ASP A 66 1.36 12.81 -14.73
N ARG A 67 0.87 11.73 -15.34
CA ARG A 67 -0.16 11.80 -16.38
C ARG A 67 -1.57 11.93 -15.83
N TYR A 68 -1.92 11.19 -14.78
CA TYR A 68 -3.29 11.07 -14.27
C TYR A 68 -3.52 11.78 -12.93
N GLY A 69 -2.46 12.22 -12.26
CA GLY A 69 -2.48 12.88 -10.96
C GLY A 69 -2.60 11.92 -9.77
N ALA A 70 -2.07 12.36 -8.63
CA ALA A 70 -1.93 11.55 -7.42
C ALA A 70 -3.27 10.95 -6.93
N ARG A 71 -4.32 11.76 -6.87
CA ARG A 71 -5.64 11.33 -6.35
C ARG A 71 -6.25 10.17 -7.14
N ARG A 72 -6.22 10.24 -8.48
CA ARG A 72 -6.84 9.20 -9.33
C ARG A 72 -6.04 7.92 -9.29
N VAL A 73 -4.72 8.02 -9.37
CA VAL A 73 -3.81 6.86 -9.32
C VAL A 73 -3.93 6.15 -7.99
N GLU A 74 -3.87 6.88 -6.88
CA GLU A 74 -4.01 6.28 -5.54
C GLU A 74 -5.38 5.63 -5.34
N ALA A 75 -6.47 6.30 -5.70
CA ALA A 75 -7.81 5.73 -5.58
C ALA A 75 -7.98 4.44 -6.39
N THR A 76 -7.49 4.40 -7.63
CA THR A 76 -7.56 3.19 -8.47
C THR A 76 -6.73 2.05 -7.88
N LEU A 77 -5.53 2.34 -7.43
CA LEU A 77 -4.64 1.33 -6.84
C LEU A 77 -5.16 0.83 -5.49
N LEU A 78 -5.77 1.69 -4.66
CA LEU A 78 -6.42 1.26 -3.41
C LEU A 78 -7.62 0.35 -3.66
N LEU A 79 -8.37 0.52 -4.76
CA LEU A 79 -9.42 -0.43 -5.16
C LEU A 79 -8.83 -1.80 -5.51
N ILE A 80 -7.68 -1.84 -6.17
CA ILE A 80 -6.94 -3.09 -6.45
C ILE A 80 -6.48 -3.73 -5.14
N ALA A 81 -5.96 -2.94 -4.19
CA ALA A 81 -5.59 -3.44 -2.86
C ALA A 81 -6.80 -4.03 -2.12
N ALA A 82 -7.95 -3.37 -2.17
CA ALA A 82 -9.20 -3.86 -1.56
C ALA A 82 -9.65 -5.19 -2.17
N ALA A 83 -9.57 -5.33 -3.50
CA ALA A 83 -9.84 -6.61 -4.17
C ALA A 83 -8.85 -7.70 -3.74
N GLY A 84 -7.56 -7.35 -3.59
CA GLY A 84 -6.54 -8.24 -3.05
C GLY A 84 -6.84 -8.69 -1.62
N CYS A 85 -7.28 -7.78 -0.74
CA CYS A 85 -7.70 -8.11 0.62
C CYS A 85 -8.91 -9.04 0.64
N ALA A 86 -9.91 -8.81 -0.21
CA ALA A 86 -11.07 -9.69 -0.34
C ALA A 86 -10.66 -11.09 -0.81
N LEU A 87 -9.80 -11.18 -1.83
CA LEU A 87 -9.28 -12.45 -2.31
C LEU A 87 -8.45 -13.17 -1.23
N PHE A 88 -7.68 -12.43 -0.44
CA PHE A 88 -6.91 -13.00 0.68
C PHE A 88 -7.83 -13.58 1.76
N ALA A 89 -8.92 -12.90 2.07
CA ALA A 89 -9.89 -13.34 3.09
C ALA A 89 -10.62 -14.63 2.72
N ILE A 90 -10.84 -14.88 1.44
CA ILE A 90 -11.51 -16.11 0.95
C ILE A 90 -10.52 -17.17 0.44
N GLY A 91 -9.23 -16.87 0.45
CA GLY A 91 -8.19 -17.74 -0.08
C GLY A 91 -8.03 -19.02 0.75
N THR A 92 -8.10 -20.17 0.07
CA THR A 92 -7.94 -21.50 0.67
C THR A 92 -6.69 -22.23 0.18
N SER A 93 -5.96 -21.65 -0.76
CA SER A 93 -4.73 -22.22 -1.32
C SER A 93 -3.58 -21.21 -1.27
N LEU A 94 -2.34 -21.71 -1.20
CA LEU A 94 -1.14 -20.89 -1.22
C LEU A 94 -1.08 -19.98 -2.46
N THR A 95 -1.47 -20.51 -3.64
CA THR A 95 -1.48 -19.74 -4.88
C THR A 95 -2.45 -18.56 -4.82
N GLN A 96 -3.66 -18.76 -4.29
CA GLN A 96 -4.64 -17.69 -4.10
C GLN A 96 -4.13 -16.63 -3.14
N LEU A 97 -3.52 -17.05 -2.04
CA LEU A 97 -2.92 -16.14 -1.06
C LEU A 97 -1.75 -15.34 -1.68
N ALA A 98 -0.90 -15.98 -2.49
CA ALA A 98 0.20 -15.32 -3.18
C ALA A 98 -0.29 -14.27 -4.20
N VAL A 99 -1.30 -14.60 -5.00
CA VAL A 99 -1.93 -13.65 -5.93
C VAL A 99 -2.57 -12.49 -5.17
N ALA A 100 -3.28 -12.77 -4.10
CA ALA A 100 -3.88 -11.75 -3.25
C ALA A 100 -2.82 -10.80 -2.66
N ARG A 101 -1.71 -11.33 -2.19
CA ARG A 101 -0.58 -10.54 -1.68
C ARG A 101 0.08 -9.69 -2.77
N ALA A 102 0.22 -10.21 -3.99
CA ALA A 102 0.72 -9.44 -5.13
C ALA A 102 -0.23 -8.27 -5.45
N LEU A 103 -1.55 -8.50 -5.47
CA LEU A 103 -2.55 -7.44 -5.68
C LEU A 103 -2.52 -6.37 -4.59
N ILE A 104 -2.37 -6.77 -3.33
CA ILE A 104 -2.23 -5.83 -2.20
C ILE A 104 -0.96 -5.00 -2.38
N GLY A 105 0.18 -5.63 -2.65
CA GLY A 105 1.46 -4.94 -2.84
C GLY A 105 1.41 -3.94 -4.00
N LEU A 106 0.83 -4.33 -5.12
CA LEU A 106 0.60 -3.45 -6.27
C LEU A 106 -0.32 -2.28 -5.89
N GLY A 107 -1.41 -2.57 -5.20
CA GLY A 107 -2.43 -1.58 -4.86
C GLY A 107 -1.97 -0.52 -3.87
N VAL A 108 -1.08 -0.85 -2.93
CA VAL A 108 -0.57 0.13 -1.95
C VAL A 108 0.73 0.81 -2.39
N SER A 109 1.28 0.43 -3.55
CA SER A 109 2.57 0.94 -4.04
C SER A 109 2.61 2.46 -4.22
N ALA A 110 1.47 3.09 -4.53
CA ALA A 110 1.38 4.52 -4.77
C ALA A 110 1.26 5.37 -3.50
N CYS A 111 0.84 4.81 -2.36
CA CYS A 111 0.40 5.59 -1.20
C CYS A 111 1.44 6.61 -0.72
N LEU A 112 2.72 6.26 -0.67
CA LEU A 112 3.77 7.18 -0.25
C LEU A 112 4.12 8.20 -1.35
N MET A 113 4.31 7.74 -2.59
CA MET A 113 4.68 8.62 -3.70
C MET A 113 3.56 9.58 -4.09
N ALA A 114 2.30 9.12 -4.07
CA ALA A 114 1.13 9.96 -4.30
C ALA A 114 1.01 11.05 -3.24
N SER A 115 1.29 10.72 -1.98
CA SER A 115 1.32 11.68 -0.87
C SER A 115 2.38 12.75 -1.09
N PHE A 116 3.61 12.37 -1.39
CA PHE A 116 4.71 13.30 -1.64
C PHE A 116 4.41 14.23 -2.80
N LYS A 117 3.86 13.69 -3.88
CA LYS A 117 3.48 14.48 -5.06
C LYS A 117 2.33 15.45 -4.75
N ALA A 118 1.29 14.99 -4.06
CA ALA A 118 0.18 15.83 -3.65
C ALA A 118 0.64 16.99 -2.76
N PHE A 119 1.51 16.71 -1.81
CA PHE A 119 2.04 17.75 -0.92
C PHE A 119 2.93 18.74 -1.65
N GLY A 120 3.75 18.28 -2.60
CA GLY A 120 4.57 19.14 -3.44
C GLY A 120 3.77 20.09 -4.34
N LEU A 121 2.58 19.67 -4.78
CA LEU A 121 1.72 20.48 -5.64
C LEU A 121 0.86 21.51 -4.87
N TRP A 122 0.43 21.16 -3.65
CA TRP A 122 -0.53 21.97 -2.88
C TRP A 122 0.09 22.78 -1.73
N PHE A 123 1.28 22.40 -1.28
CA PHE A 123 1.99 23.07 -0.19
C PHE A 123 3.37 23.52 -0.65
N GLY A 124 3.82 24.71 -0.22
CA GLY A 124 5.14 25.23 -0.56
C GLY A 124 6.29 24.34 -0.03
N ILE A 125 7.45 24.45 -0.67
CA ILE A 125 8.66 23.64 -0.41
C ILE A 125 9.02 23.62 1.10
N GLU A 126 8.84 24.75 1.81
CA GLU A 126 9.15 24.85 3.24
C GLU A 126 8.30 23.93 4.13
N ARG A 127 7.04 23.66 3.73
CA ARG A 127 6.12 22.79 4.46
C ARG A 127 6.15 21.35 3.99
N GLN A 128 6.61 21.11 2.79
CA GLN A 128 6.66 19.78 2.20
C GLN A 128 7.49 18.80 3.02
N ALA A 129 8.67 19.21 3.48
CA ALA A 129 9.55 18.37 4.30
C ALA A 129 8.88 17.94 5.61
N SER A 130 8.23 18.90 6.30
CA SER A 130 7.52 18.62 7.56
C SER A 130 6.32 17.71 7.36
N LEU A 131 5.57 17.87 6.26
CA LEU A 131 4.42 17.03 5.92
C LEU A 131 4.84 15.62 5.54
N ASN A 132 5.93 15.48 4.78
CA ASN A 132 6.49 14.19 4.43
C ASN A 132 6.99 13.45 5.68
N ALA A 133 7.66 14.15 6.60
CA ALA A 133 8.09 13.56 7.86
C ALA A 133 6.89 13.15 8.74
N ALA A 134 5.85 13.98 8.80
CA ALA A 134 4.64 13.68 9.57
C ALA A 134 3.88 12.45 9.03
N ILE A 135 3.78 12.29 7.70
CA ILE A 135 3.10 11.13 7.12
C ILE A 135 3.91 9.84 7.32
N MET A 136 5.24 9.91 7.23
CA MET A 136 6.09 8.76 7.51
C MET A 136 6.00 8.35 8.98
N ALA A 137 6.05 9.31 9.91
CA ALA A 137 5.89 9.05 11.33
C ALA A 137 4.51 8.50 11.72
N ALA A 138 3.46 8.84 10.98
CA ALA A 138 2.11 8.30 11.21
C ALA A 138 1.95 6.85 10.73
N GLY A 139 2.84 6.36 9.86
CA GLY A 139 2.83 4.99 9.34
C GLY A 139 3.70 4.01 10.14
N GLU A 140 4.63 4.48 10.93
CA GLU A 140 5.52 3.65 11.77
C GLU A 140 4.94 3.42 13.17
#